data_b1d110300a5092f0f83ab7fd8ac425eb
#
_entry.id   b1d110300a5092f0f83ab7fd8ac425eb
#
_cell.length_a   1.000
_cell.length_b   1.000
_cell.length_c   1.000
_cell.angle_alpha   90.00
_cell.angle_beta   90.00
_cell.angle_gamma   90.00
#
_symmetry.space_group_name_H-M   'P 1'
#
loop_
_entity.id
_entity.type
_entity.pdbx_description
1 polymer ?
#
loop_
_entity_poly.entity_id
_entity_poly.type
_entity_poly.pdbx_seq_one_letter_code
_entity_poly.pdbx_strand_id
1 'polypeptide(L)'
;LNSTYLDTYAWILFKMEKYREALGYMEKALRYLESDNPEIYEHYGDVLYMCGETEKAIENWHKAVQFNSTSPVLDRKIRERKYIE
;
A
#
# COMPACT_ATOMS: atom_id res chain seq x y z
N LEU A 1 2.67 -19.20 1.92
CA LEU A 1 2.89 -17.83 2.34
C LEU A 1 1.57 -17.11 2.58
N ASN A 2 1.58 -16.17 3.48
CA ASN A 2 0.37 -15.48 3.94
C ASN A 2 0.49 -13.99 3.60
N SER A 3 -0.51 -13.44 2.88
CA SER A 3 -0.47 -12.04 2.46
C SER A 3 -0.38 -11.08 3.64
N THR A 4 -1.03 -11.40 4.75
CA THR A 4 -0.99 -10.57 5.96
C THR A 4 0.42 -10.48 6.55
N TYR A 5 1.14 -11.61 6.62
CA TYR A 5 2.51 -11.60 7.10
C TYR A 5 3.44 -10.83 6.16
N LEU A 6 3.24 -11.02 4.86
CA LEU A 6 4.04 -10.30 3.86
C LEU A 6 3.79 -8.79 3.94
N ASP A 7 2.53 -8.39 4.11
CA ASP A 7 2.17 -6.98 4.29
C ASP A 7 2.81 -6.41 5.55
N THR A 8 2.73 -7.15 6.66
CA THR A 8 3.31 -6.70 7.93
C THR A 8 4.82 -6.51 7.81
N TYR A 9 5.50 -7.47 7.17
CA TYR A 9 6.94 -7.38 6.98
C TYR A 9 7.29 -6.19 6.07
N ALA A 10 6.54 -6.02 5.01
CA ALA A 10 6.73 -4.89 4.11
C ALA A 10 6.56 -3.56 4.84
N TRP A 11 5.57 -3.49 5.73
CA TRP A 11 5.31 -2.26 6.48
C TRP A 11 6.46 -1.94 7.45
N ILE A 12 7.04 -2.95 8.07
CA ILE A 12 8.22 -2.76 8.92
C ILE A 12 9.36 -2.17 8.08
N LEU A 13 9.62 -2.73 6.90
CA LEU A 13 10.64 -2.21 5.99
C LEU A 13 10.35 -0.78 5.57
N PHE A 14 9.08 -0.48 5.31
CA PHE A 14 8.66 0.88 4.96
C PHE A 14 8.99 1.86 6.09
N LYS A 15 8.71 1.49 7.33
CA LYS A 15 9.02 2.34 8.49
C LYS A 15 10.54 2.51 8.68
N MET A 16 11.32 1.57 8.19
CA MET A 16 12.78 1.65 8.21
C MET A 16 13.31 2.40 6.98
N GLU A 17 12.44 2.95 6.16
CA GLU A 17 12.76 3.67 4.93
C GLU A 17 13.45 2.79 3.88
N LYS A 18 13.24 1.48 3.96
CA LYS A 18 13.74 0.53 2.96
C LYS A 18 12.66 0.29 1.91
N TYR A 19 12.39 1.34 1.13
CA TYR A 19 11.21 1.37 0.27
C TYR A 19 11.23 0.33 -0.85
N ARG A 20 12.38 0.12 -1.49
CA ARG A 20 12.47 -0.86 -2.58
C ARG A 20 12.28 -2.29 -2.08
N GLU A 21 12.85 -2.61 -0.91
CA GLU A 21 12.64 -3.92 -0.31
C GLU A 21 11.16 -4.09 0.09
N ALA A 22 10.57 -3.04 0.67
CA ALA A 22 9.16 -3.06 1.02
C ALA A 22 8.29 -3.31 -0.21
N LEU A 23 8.63 -2.70 -1.34
CA LEU A 23 7.88 -2.87 -2.58
C LEU A 23 7.86 -4.35 -3.00
N GLY A 24 9.01 -5.01 -2.96
CA GLY A 24 9.09 -6.43 -3.33
C GLY A 24 8.18 -7.29 -2.47
N TYR A 25 8.13 -7.04 -1.16
CA TYR A 25 7.27 -7.81 -0.27
C TYR A 25 5.79 -7.47 -0.44
N MET A 26 5.46 -6.21 -0.77
CA MET A 26 4.08 -5.84 -1.08
C MET A 26 3.59 -6.54 -2.34
N GLU A 27 4.45 -6.63 -3.37
CA GLU A 27 4.08 -7.34 -4.59
C GLU A 27 3.84 -8.81 -4.33
N LYS A 28 4.63 -9.42 -3.43
CA LYS A 28 4.37 -10.80 -3.01
C LYS A 28 3.05 -10.90 -2.26
N ALA A 29 2.78 -9.96 -1.35
CA ALA A 29 1.52 -9.96 -0.60
C ALA A 29 0.33 -9.96 -1.54
N LEU A 30 0.38 -9.14 -2.59
CA LEU A 30 -0.70 -9.07 -3.58
C LEU A 30 -0.88 -10.39 -4.32
N ARG A 31 0.22 -11.10 -4.62
CA ARG A 31 0.13 -12.39 -5.31
C ARG A 31 -0.55 -13.47 -4.46
N TYR A 32 -0.50 -13.34 -3.14
CA TYR A 32 -1.08 -14.33 -2.23
C TYR A 32 -2.40 -13.88 -1.61
N LEU A 33 -2.99 -12.78 -2.13
CA LEU A 33 -4.32 -12.37 -1.67
C LEU A 33 -5.35 -13.42 -2.05
N GLU A 34 -6.14 -13.83 -1.06
CA GLU A 34 -7.28 -14.72 -1.29
C GLU A 34 -8.55 -13.94 -1.53
N SER A 35 -8.62 -12.71 -1.00
CA SER A 35 -9.73 -11.79 -1.22
C SER A 35 -9.19 -10.37 -1.11
N ASP A 36 -9.91 -9.42 -1.71
CA ASP A 36 -9.48 -8.03 -1.70
C ASP A 36 -9.41 -7.48 -0.28
N ASN A 37 -8.34 -6.76 0.02
CA ASN A 37 -8.08 -6.20 1.33
C ASN A 37 -7.68 -4.73 1.16
N PRO A 38 -8.54 -3.79 1.56
CA PRO A 38 -8.25 -2.37 1.35
C PRO A 38 -6.98 -1.90 2.05
N GLU A 39 -6.64 -2.45 3.21
CA GLU A 39 -5.43 -2.05 3.92
C GLU A 39 -4.19 -2.40 3.11
N ILE A 40 -4.18 -3.56 2.47
CA ILE A 40 -3.03 -3.97 1.65
C ILE A 40 -2.89 -3.05 0.42
N TYR A 41 -4.00 -2.69 -0.22
CA TYR A 41 -3.95 -1.76 -1.35
C TYR A 41 -3.46 -0.38 -0.91
N GLU A 42 -3.88 0.11 0.25
CA GLU A 42 -3.40 1.38 0.74
C GLU A 42 -1.90 1.34 1.04
N HIS A 43 -1.43 0.29 1.72
CA HIS A 43 -0.01 0.11 2.01
C HIS A 43 0.81 0.03 0.71
N TYR A 44 0.30 -0.70 -0.28
CA TYR A 44 0.98 -0.80 -1.56
C TYR A 44 1.10 0.57 -2.23
N GLY A 45 0.03 1.36 -2.18
CA GLY A 45 0.07 2.73 -2.68
C GLY A 45 1.11 3.58 -1.97
N ASP A 46 1.18 3.46 -0.64
CA ASP A 46 2.16 4.22 0.16
C ASP A 46 3.59 3.87 -0.26
N VAL A 47 3.87 2.58 -0.42
CA VAL A 47 5.21 2.12 -0.81
C VAL A 47 5.53 2.58 -2.24
N LEU A 48 4.58 2.45 -3.16
CA LEU A 48 4.76 2.91 -4.53
C LEU A 48 5.09 4.40 -4.59
N TYR A 49 4.38 5.19 -3.79
CA TYR A 49 4.62 6.63 -3.75
C TYR A 49 6.07 6.93 -3.33
N MET A 50 6.53 6.27 -2.27
CA MET A 50 7.89 6.50 -1.77
C MET A 50 8.95 5.99 -2.75
N CYS A 51 8.59 5.10 -3.66
CA CYS A 51 9.46 4.63 -4.74
C CYS A 51 9.37 5.51 -6.00
N GLY A 52 8.60 6.60 -5.96
CA GLY A 52 8.48 7.51 -7.09
C GLY A 52 7.40 7.15 -8.11
N GLU A 53 6.57 6.14 -7.82
CA GLU A 53 5.52 5.67 -8.71
C GLU A 53 4.18 6.31 -8.33
N THR A 54 4.11 7.64 -8.45
CA THR A 54 2.95 8.39 -7.96
C THR A 54 1.63 7.98 -8.59
N GLU A 55 1.58 7.78 -9.92
CA GLU A 55 0.33 7.43 -10.58
C GLU A 55 -0.16 6.04 -10.15
N LYS A 56 0.74 5.08 -10.05
CA LYS A 56 0.38 3.75 -9.56
C LYS A 56 -0.07 3.79 -8.10
N ALA A 57 0.56 4.64 -7.30
CA ALA A 57 0.17 4.82 -5.91
C ALA A 57 -1.29 5.27 -5.83
N ILE A 58 -1.66 6.27 -6.62
CA ILE A 58 -3.02 6.79 -6.63
C ILE A 58 -4.01 5.73 -7.09
N GLU A 59 -3.67 4.94 -8.11
CA GLU A 59 -4.51 3.83 -8.55
C GLU A 59 -4.81 2.86 -7.41
N ASN A 60 -3.81 2.55 -6.61
CA ASN A 60 -3.98 1.60 -5.51
C ASN A 60 -4.72 2.20 -4.33
N TRP A 61 -4.55 3.50 -4.08
CA TRP A 61 -5.36 4.20 -3.09
C TRP A 61 -6.84 4.20 -3.51
N HIS A 62 -7.13 4.36 -4.81
CA HIS A 62 -8.51 4.25 -5.31
C HIS A 62 -9.06 2.84 -5.12
N LYS A 63 -8.23 1.80 -5.31
CA LYS A 63 -8.67 0.43 -5.03
C LYS A 63 -9.04 0.25 -3.57
N ALA A 64 -8.25 0.86 -2.66
CA ALA A 64 -8.57 0.79 -1.24
C ALA A 64 -9.93 1.43 -0.94
N VAL A 65 -10.26 2.55 -1.59
CA VAL A 65 -11.58 3.16 -1.47
C VAL A 65 -12.65 2.21 -2.01
N GLN A 66 -12.40 1.62 -3.17
CA GLN A 66 -13.34 0.71 -3.82
C GLN A 66 -13.70 -0.48 -2.92
N PHE A 67 -12.73 -0.97 -2.14
CA PHE A 67 -12.93 -2.10 -1.25
C PHE A 67 -13.21 -1.67 0.19
N ASN A 68 -13.73 -0.46 0.36
CA ASN A 68 -14.30 0.01 1.63
C ASN A 68 -13.27 0.23 2.74
N SER A 69 -12.16 0.86 2.41
CA SER A 69 -11.17 1.26 3.42
C SER A 69 -11.81 2.16 4.48
N THR A 70 -11.39 1.98 5.73
CA THR A 70 -11.79 2.84 6.84
C THR A 70 -10.69 3.82 7.22
N SER A 71 -9.64 3.91 6.43
CA SER A 71 -8.51 4.80 6.71
C SER A 71 -8.94 6.27 6.68
N PRO A 72 -8.69 7.04 7.75
CA PRO A 72 -9.14 8.44 7.80
C PRO A 72 -8.30 9.38 6.93
N VAL A 73 -7.13 8.94 6.45
CA VAL A 73 -6.24 9.80 5.65
C VAL A 73 -6.23 9.43 4.17
N LEU A 74 -6.94 8.37 3.78
CA LEU A 74 -6.90 7.87 2.41
C LEU A 74 -7.40 8.91 1.41
N ASP A 75 -8.50 9.57 1.73
CA ASP A 75 -9.07 10.59 0.87
C ASP A 75 -8.11 11.75 0.64
N ARG A 76 -7.39 12.15 1.69
CA ARG A 76 -6.39 13.20 1.58
C ARG A 76 -5.21 12.77 0.73
N LYS A 77 -4.78 11.50 0.86
CA LYS A 77 -3.69 10.97 0.02
C LYS A 77 -4.04 11.11 -1.46
N ILE A 78 -5.28 10.78 -1.81
CA ILE A 78 -5.74 10.86 -3.19
C ILE A 78 -5.81 12.31 -3.66
N ARG A 79 -6.46 13.17 -2.85
CA ARG A 79 -6.62 14.59 -3.23
C ARG A 79 -5.30 15.33 -3.32
N GLU A 80 -4.41 15.10 -2.36
CA GLU A 80 -3.13 15.79 -2.30
C GLU A 80 -2.03 15.08 -3.08
N ARG A 81 -2.33 13.89 -3.60
CA ARG A 81 -1.44 13.09 -4.45
C ARG A 81 -0.12 12.79 -3.75
N LYS A 82 -0.17 12.47 -2.46
CA LYS A 82 1.02 12.18 -1.66
C LYS A 82 0.71 11.28 -0.47
N TYR A 83 1.77 10.64 0.06
CA TYR A 83 1.67 9.87 1.29
C TYR A 83 1.43 10.82 2.46
N ILE A 84 0.53 10.41 3.36
CA ILE A 84 0.20 11.16 4.58
C ILE A 84 0.17 10.12 5.71
N GLU A 85 0.94 10.39 6.76
CA GLU A 85 0.97 9.51 7.93
C GLU A 85 -0.34 9.50 8.70
#